data_19a7f8c6cbcf369b056b853a604d87fd
#
_entry.id   19a7f8c6cbcf369b056b853a604d87fd
#
_cell.length_a   1.000
_cell.length_b   1.000
_cell.length_c   1.000
_cell.angle_alpha   90.00
_cell.angle_beta   90.00
_cell.angle_gamma   90.00
#
_symmetry.space_group_name_H-M   'P 1'
#
loop_
_entity.id
_entity.type
_entity.pdbx_description
1 polymer ?
#
loop_
_entity_poly.entity_id
_entity_poly.type
_entity_poly.pdbx_seq_one_letter_code
_entity_poly.pdbx_strand_id
1 'polypeptide(L)'
;NKAAYWLPKGYVLVSTNYRMRPDTAPLEQARDVARALAEVQKRAPQWNANPAKITLMGHSAGAHLAVLIGASSALWRDAGALRPLAVVSLDSGALDVPQTMARPPLPGVYKRAFGDNQADWIAASPYHQLTADASPMLIVCSSRRRDVCAQSEAFKQKAASLGVRVQVLPENLSHAEINRNLGKTSAYTEAVDGFLRGL
;
A
#
# COMPACT_ATOMS: atom_id res chain seq x y z
N ASN A 1 10.11 -2.68 15.55
CA ASN A 1 8.96 -3.37 16.14
C ASN A 1 8.40 -4.45 15.17
N LYS A 2 8.18 -4.13 13.88
CA LYS A 2 7.62 -5.08 12.90
C LYS A 2 8.46 -6.36 12.80
N ALA A 3 9.78 -6.25 12.60
CA ALA A 3 10.67 -7.41 12.54
C ALA A 3 10.61 -8.24 13.84
N ALA A 4 10.71 -7.58 15.00
CA ALA A 4 10.65 -8.27 16.29
C ALA A 4 9.32 -9.01 16.53
N TYR A 5 8.23 -8.58 15.91
CA TYR A 5 6.91 -9.21 16.05
C TYR A 5 6.69 -10.36 15.06
N TRP A 6 7.07 -10.21 13.79
CA TRP A 6 6.74 -11.19 12.75
C TRP A 6 7.84 -12.22 12.47
N LEU A 7 9.15 -11.90 12.67
CA LEU A 7 10.21 -12.89 12.43
C LEU A 7 10.07 -14.14 13.32
N PRO A 8 9.77 -14.04 14.64
CA PRO A 8 9.55 -15.22 15.47
C PRO A 8 8.35 -16.07 15.06
N LYS A 9 7.43 -15.50 14.26
CA LYS A 9 6.26 -16.20 13.73
C LYS A 9 6.50 -16.88 12.37
N GLY A 10 7.76 -16.93 11.92
CA GLY A 10 8.16 -17.59 10.68
C GLY A 10 8.04 -16.74 9.43
N TYR A 11 7.82 -15.42 9.55
CA TYR A 11 7.85 -14.52 8.39
C TYR A 11 9.29 -14.17 8.00
N VAL A 12 9.52 -14.03 6.70
CA VAL A 12 10.69 -13.35 6.15
C VAL A 12 10.33 -11.90 5.88
N LEU A 13 11.14 -10.96 6.33
CA LEU A 13 10.92 -9.53 6.14
C LEU A 13 11.97 -8.98 5.17
N VAL A 14 11.52 -8.40 4.07
CA VAL A 14 12.36 -7.73 3.09
C VAL A 14 11.98 -6.26 3.02
N SER A 15 12.98 -5.39 3.06
CA SER A 15 12.80 -3.94 2.87
C SER A 15 13.44 -3.52 1.55
N THR A 16 12.73 -2.72 0.76
CA THR A 16 13.23 -2.21 -0.51
C THR A 16 13.26 -0.69 -0.51
N ASN A 17 14.20 -0.13 -1.25
CA ASN A 17 14.22 1.27 -1.66
C ASN A 17 13.58 1.41 -3.04
N TYR A 18 13.26 2.64 -3.41
CA TYR A 18 12.83 3.05 -4.74
C TYR A 18 13.39 4.43 -5.05
N ARG A 19 13.50 4.80 -6.32
CA ARG A 19 13.98 6.12 -6.73
C ARG A 19 13.02 7.21 -6.25
N MET A 20 13.58 8.35 -5.88
CA MET A 20 12.84 9.42 -5.20
C MET A 20 12.52 10.59 -6.12
N ARG A 21 11.55 11.42 -5.72
CA ARG A 21 11.40 12.77 -6.31
C ARG A 21 12.63 13.63 -6.01
N PRO A 22 12.99 14.61 -6.86
CA PRO A 22 12.22 15.06 -8.03
C PRO A 22 12.40 14.22 -9.29
N ASP A 23 13.41 13.35 -9.37
CA ASP A 23 13.82 12.67 -10.61
C ASP A 23 12.86 11.56 -11.06
N THR A 24 12.06 11.04 -10.14
CA THR A 24 11.20 9.88 -10.41
C THR A 24 9.76 10.13 -9.98
N ALA A 25 8.82 10.06 -10.94
CA ALA A 25 7.39 10.21 -10.69
C ALA A 25 6.80 9.01 -9.93
N PRO A 26 5.66 9.16 -9.21
CA PRO A 26 5.07 8.10 -8.39
C PRO A 26 4.78 6.80 -9.14
N LEU A 27 4.34 6.86 -10.41
CA LEU A 27 4.12 5.66 -11.20
C LEU A 27 5.42 4.89 -11.45
N GLU A 28 6.53 5.59 -11.73
CA GLU A 28 7.84 4.96 -11.90
C GLU A 28 8.39 4.41 -10.57
N GLN A 29 8.09 5.08 -9.45
CA GLN A 29 8.41 4.56 -8.11
C GLN A 29 7.64 3.25 -7.85
N ALA A 30 6.37 3.17 -8.26
CA ALA A 30 5.59 1.93 -8.16
C ALA A 30 6.19 0.82 -9.04
N ARG A 31 6.65 1.14 -10.25
CA ARG A 31 7.37 0.19 -11.12
C ARG A 31 8.68 -0.31 -10.49
N ASP A 32 9.42 0.56 -9.78
CA ASP A 32 10.61 0.13 -9.04
C ASP A 32 10.27 -0.89 -7.95
N VAL A 33 9.21 -0.63 -7.18
CA VAL A 33 8.76 -1.57 -6.13
C VAL A 33 8.19 -2.86 -6.73
N ALA A 34 7.50 -2.79 -7.88
CA ALA A 34 7.00 -3.98 -8.57
C ALA A 34 8.16 -4.87 -9.08
N ARG A 35 9.25 -4.27 -9.61
CA ARG A 35 10.47 -5.01 -9.96
C ARG A 35 11.15 -5.63 -8.74
N ALA A 36 11.19 -4.90 -7.61
CA ALA A 36 11.69 -5.45 -6.36
C ALA A 36 10.83 -6.65 -5.88
N LEU A 37 9.50 -6.58 -6.02
CA LEU A 37 8.61 -7.70 -5.72
C LEU A 37 8.96 -8.93 -6.57
N ALA A 38 9.13 -8.77 -7.88
CA ALA A 38 9.52 -9.87 -8.78
C ALA A 38 10.86 -10.52 -8.36
N GLU A 39 11.84 -9.69 -8.00
CA GLU A 39 13.14 -10.19 -7.54
C GLU A 39 13.05 -10.92 -6.19
N VAL A 40 12.23 -10.40 -5.25
CA VAL A 40 11.97 -11.07 -3.97
C VAL A 40 11.26 -12.40 -4.18
N GLN A 41 10.28 -12.47 -5.08
CA GLN A 41 9.60 -13.74 -5.44
C GLN A 41 10.56 -14.76 -6.02
N LYS A 42 11.45 -14.34 -6.91
CA LYS A 42 12.50 -15.19 -7.49
C LYS A 42 13.46 -15.75 -6.43
N ARG A 43 13.78 -14.95 -5.41
CA ARG A 43 14.69 -15.35 -4.32
C ARG A 43 14.00 -16.04 -3.14
N ALA A 44 12.69 -16.00 -3.04
CA ALA A 44 11.93 -16.54 -1.92
C ALA A 44 12.29 -18.00 -1.57
N PRO A 45 12.51 -18.93 -2.54
CA PRO A 45 12.94 -20.28 -2.23
C PRO A 45 14.27 -20.37 -1.48
N GLN A 46 15.19 -19.42 -1.68
CA GLN A 46 16.49 -19.38 -0.98
C GLN A 46 16.34 -19.13 0.53
N TRP A 47 15.20 -18.59 0.94
CA TRP A 47 14.81 -18.31 2.33
C TRP A 47 13.75 -19.27 2.86
N ASN A 48 13.51 -20.41 2.17
CA ASN A 48 12.42 -21.34 2.45
C ASN A 48 11.04 -20.65 2.47
N ALA A 49 10.87 -19.56 1.71
CA ALA A 49 9.63 -18.83 1.60
C ALA A 49 8.89 -19.16 0.29
N ASN A 50 7.55 -19.09 0.33
CA ASN A 50 6.73 -19.32 -0.84
C ASN A 50 6.60 -18.03 -1.66
N PRO A 51 7.02 -18.01 -2.95
CA PRO A 51 6.94 -16.82 -3.80
C PRO A 51 5.51 -16.31 -4.02
N ALA A 52 4.50 -17.18 -3.93
CA ALA A 52 3.09 -16.78 -4.05
C ALA A 52 2.51 -16.19 -2.74
N LYS A 53 3.23 -16.29 -1.62
CA LYS A 53 2.77 -15.82 -0.30
C LYS A 53 3.52 -14.56 0.15
N ILE A 54 3.60 -13.55 -0.73
CA ILE A 54 4.24 -12.28 -0.42
C ILE A 54 3.18 -11.19 -0.24
N THR A 55 3.20 -10.53 0.91
CA THR A 55 2.36 -9.37 1.22
C THR A 55 3.19 -8.10 1.12
N LEU A 56 2.67 -7.10 0.39
CA LEU A 56 3.25 -5.76 0.37
C LEU A 56 2.77 -4.96 1.57
N MET A 57 3.69 -4.30 2.27
CA MET A 57 3.35 -3.38 3.36
C MET A 57 4.11 -2.07 3.18
N GLY A 58 3.41 -0.95 3.31
CA GLY A 58 4.05 0.35 3.23
C GLY A 58 3.40 1.39 4.13
N HIS A 59 4.13 2.45 4.46
CA HIS A 59 3.64 3.60 5.23
C HIS A 59 3.69 4.86 4.38
N SER A 60 2.68 5.73 4.49
CA SER A 60 2.65 7.05 3.83
C SER A 60 2.80 6.92 2.30
N ALA A 61 3.86 7.47 1.69
CA ALA A 61 4.18 7.28 0.29
C ALA A 61 4.36 5.78 -0.07
N GLY A 62 5.03 5.00 0.79
CA GLY A 62 5.15 3.56 0.59
C GLY A 62 3.81 2.82 0.65
N ALA A 63 2.85 3.29 1.45
CA ALA A 63 1.48 2.76 1.47
C ALA A 63 0.76 3.05 0.16
N HIS A 64 0.91 4.26 -0.39
CA HIS A 64 0.39 4.62 -1.69
C HIS A 64 0.92 3.69 -2.79
N LEU A 65 2.25 3.49 -2.85
CA LEU A 65 2.88 2.61 -3.85
C LEU A 65 2.42 1.15 -3.70
N ALA A 66 2.34 0.64 -2.47
CA ALA A 66 1.89 -0.73 -2.21
C ALA A 66 0.44 -0.94 -2.67
N VAL A 67 -0.46 0.01 -2.37
CA VAL A 67 -1.86 -0.06 -2.83
C VAL A 67 -1.95 0.08 -4.35
N LEU A 68 -1.18 0.97 -4.97
CA LEU A 68 -1.17 1.14 -6.42
C LEU A 68 -0.75 -0.15 -7.14
N ILE A 69 0.28 -0.83 -6.64
CA ILE A 69 0.72 -2.13 -7.19
C ILE A 69 -0.34 -3.20 -6.98
N GLY A 70 -0.91 -3.29 -5.78
CA GLY A 70 -1.96 -4.27 -5.49
C GLY A 70 -3.26 -4.03 -6.25
N ALA A 71 -3.57 -2.78 -6.61
CA ALA A 71 -4.76 -2.38 -7.35
C ALA A 71 -4.64 -2.61 -8.87
N SER A 72 -3.44 -2.36 -9.43
CA SER A 72 -3.18 -2.41 -10.87
C SER A 72 -2.50 -3.71 -11.28
N SER A 73 -3.22 -4.60 -11.92
CA SER A 73 -2.65 -5.86 -12.41
C SER A 73 -1.55 -5.66 -13.46
N ALA A 74 -1.59 -4.57 -14.21
CA ALA A 74 -0.54 -4.24 -15.17
C ALA A 74 0.82 -4.05 -14.48
N LEU A 75 0.86 -3.36 -13.32
CA LEU A 75 2.12 -3.05 -12.66
C LEU A 75 2.91 -4.28 -12.23
N TRP A 76 2.27 -5.28 -11.63
CA TRP A 76 2.98 -6.47 -11.23
C TRP A 76 3.21 -7.44 -12.40
N ARG A 77 2.29 -7.52 -13.37
CA ARG A 77 2.48 -8.34 -14.60
C ARG A 77 3.64 -7.83 -15.46
N ASP A 78 3.69 -6.53 -15.73
CA ASP A 78 4.75 -5.92 -16.53
C ASP A 78 6.13 -6.05 -15.88
N ALA A 79 6.18 -6.14 -14.55
CA ALA A 79 7.40 -6.42 -13.80
C ALA A 79 7.79 -7.93 -13.79
N GLY A 80 6.96 -8.80 -14.35
CA GLY A 80 7.17 -10.25 -14.29
C GLY A 80 6.91 -10.85 -12.90
N ALA A 81 6.16 -10.15 -12.04
CA ALA A 81 5.82 -10.60 -10.70
C ALA A 81 4.51 -11.40 -10.70
N LEU A 82 4.38 -12.32 -9.74
CA LEU A 82 3.10 -12.87 -9.35
C LEU A 82 2.29 -11.80 -8.59
N ARG A 83 0.97 -11.90 -8.65
CA ARG A 83 0.10 -11.04 -7.85
C ARG A 83 0.51 -11.11 -6.37
N PRO A 84 0.67 -9.97 -5.67
CA PRO A 84 0.85 -9.97 -4.23
C PRO A 84 -0.29 -10.73 -3.54
N LEU A 85 0.02 -11.55 -2.54
CA LEU A 85 -1.00 -12.27 -1.75
C LEU A 85 -1.98 -11.28 -1.13
N ALA A 86 -1.46 -10.18 -0.61
CA ALA A 86 -2.25 -9.07 -0.07
C ALA A 86 -1.44 -7.77 0.01
N VAL A 87 -2.11 -6.68 0.36
CA VAL A 87 -1.50 -5.39 0.67
C VAL A 87 -1.93 -4.92 2.06
N VAL A 88 -0.99 -4.42 2.85
CA VAL A 88 -1.24 -3.68 4.10
C VAL A 88 -0.80 -2.24 3.92
N SER A 89 -1.76 -1.34 3.83
CA SER A 89 -1.54 0.11 3.70
C SER A 89 -1.56 0.77 5.07
N LEU A 90 -0.48 1.46 5.42
CA LEU A 90 -0.35 2.18 6.69
C LEU A 90 -0.48 3.69 6.43
N ASP A 91 -1.70 4.19 6.46
CA ASP A 91 -2.08 5.59 6.44
C ASP A 91 -1.64 6.37 5.17
N SER A 92 -2.03 5.87 3.98
CA SER A 92 -1.95 6.66 2.74
C SER A 92 -3.06 7.71 2.70
N GLY A 93 -2.72 8.95 2.37
CA GLY A 93 -3.68 10.04 2.16
C GLY A 93 -3.96 10.36 0.69
N ALA A 94 -3.59 9.47 -0.24
CA ALA A 94 -3.71 9.68 -1.67
C ALA A 94 -4.13 8.39 -2.41
N LEU A 95 -5.22 7.76 -1.95
CA LEU A 95 -5.81 6.61 -2.66
C LEU A 95 -6.54 7.06 -3.93
N ASP A 96 -7.16 8.24 -3.89
CA ASP A 96 -7.67 8.96 -5.05
C ASP A 96 -6.83 10.22 -5.25
N VAL A 97 -5.89 10.16 -6.21
CA VAL A 97 -4.95 11.26 -6.45
C VAL A 97 -5.66 12.49 -7.03
N PRO A 98 -6.52 12.41 -8.06
CA PRO A 98 -7.28 13.57 -8.51
C PRO A 98 -8.07 14.26 -7.40
N GLN A 99 -8.78 13.51 -6.55
CA GLN A 99 -9.52 14.05 -5.40
C GLN A 99 -8.57 14.74 -4.40
N THR A 100 -7.41 14.12 -4.15
CA THR A 100 -6.40 14.69 -3.25
C THR A 100 -5.83 15.99 -3.79
N MET A 101 -5.56 16.07 -5.09
CA MET A 101 -4.99 17.25 -5.75
C MET A 101 -5.99 18.41 -5.88
N ALA A 102 -7.28 18.13 -5.90
CA ALA A 102 -8.35 19.14 -5.93
C ALA A 102 -8.65 19.78 -4.56
N ARG A 103 -7.97 19.38 -3.49
CA ARG A 103 -8.23 19.81 -2.10
C ARG A 103 -7.78 21.25 -1.80
N PRO A 104 -8.63 22.13 -1.30
CA PRO A 104 -8.19 23.42 -0.75
C PRO A 104 -8.04 23.37 0.80
N PRO A 105 -6.92 23.83 1.39
CA PRO A 105 -5.64 24.06 0.72
C PRO A 105 -4.94 22.73 0.38
N LEU A 106 -4.26 22.69 -0.76
CA LEU A 106 -3.46 21.53 -1.15
C LEU A 106 -2.14 21.50 -0.35
N PRO A 107 -1.87 20.47 0.47
CA PRO A 107 -0.59 20.36 1.15
C PRO A 107 0.57 20.23 0.14
N GLY A 108 1.64 20.99 0.36
CA GLY A 108 2.78 21.07 -0.57
C GLY A 108 3.47 19.72 -0.85
N VAL A 109 3.35 18.74 0.06
CA VAL A 109 3.87 17.39 -0.16
C VAL A 109 3.19 16.69 -1.35
N TYR A 110 1.89 16.87 -1.54
CA TYR A 110 1.17 16.27 -2.68
C TYR A 110 1.53 16.96 -4.00
N LYS A 111 1.62 18.31 -3.98
CA LYS A 111 2.07 19.05 -5.18
C LYS A 111 3.46 18.61 -5.63
N ARG A 112 4.40 18.45 -4.70
CA ARG A 112 5.74 17.94 -5.02
C ARG A 112 5.73 16.49 -5.49
N ALA A 113 4.84 15.65 -4.94
CA ALA A 113 4.77 14.23 -5.31
C ALA A 113 4.16 14.05 -6.71
N PHE A 114 3.01 14.69 -6.99
CA PHE A 114 2.19 14.38 -8.17
C PHE A 114 2.30 15.42 -9.29
N GLY A 115 2.90 16.60 -9.04
CA GLY A 115 3.00 17.66 -10.06
C GLY A 115 1.64 18.21 -10.49
N ASP A 116 1.57 18.75 -11.71
CA ASP A 116 0.39 19.47 -12.19
C ASP A 116 -0.32 18.77 -13.38
N ASN A 117 0.17 17.61 -13.83
CA ASN A 117 -0.42 16.89 -14.96
C ASN A 117 -1.53 15.92 -14.48
N GLN A 118 -2.76 16.16 -14.89
CA GLN A 118 -3.91 15.34 -14.52
C GLN A 118 -3.84 13.89 -15.04
N ALA A 119 -3.23 13.66 -16.19
CA ALA A 119 -3.06 12.30 -16.72
C ALA A 119 -2.14 11.47 -15.79
N ASP A 120 -1.08 12.10 -15.25
CA ASP A 120 -0.19 11.45 -14.29
C ASP A 120 -0.89 11.19 -12.95
N TRP A 121 -1.83 12.06 -12.54
CA TRP A 121 -2.62 11.84 -11.34
C TRP A 121 -3.50 10.58 -11.46
N ILE A 122 -4.18 10.43 -12.61
CA ILE A 122 -5.02 9.26 -12.90
C ILE A 122 -4.16 7.99 -12.95
N ALA A 123 -3.02 8.04 -13.65
CA ALA A 123 -2.11 6.91 -13.80
C ALA A 123 -1.48 6.48 -12.46
N ALA A 124 -1.22 7.42 -11.54
CA ALA A 124 -0.69 7.15 -10.21
C ALA A 124 -1.79 6.95 -9.13
N SER A 125 -3.07 6.95 -9.49
CA SER A 125 -4.17 6.85 -8.53
C SER A 125 -4.61 5.41 -8.30
N PRO A 126 -4.41 4.82 -7.11
CA PRO A 126 -4.91 3.49 -6.79
C PRO A 126 -6.40 3.32 -7.09
N TYR A 127 -7.20 4.34 -6.77
CA TYR A 127 -8.64 4.34 -7.03
C TYR A 127 -8.96 4.19 -8.52
N HIS A 128 -8.23 4.89 -9.40
CA HIS A 128 -8.47 4.84 -10.85
C HIS A 128 -7.86 3.60 -11.51
N GLN A 129 -6.81 3.03 -10.93
CA GLN A 129 -6.12 1.85 -11.45
C GLN A 129 -6.67 0.52 -10.91
N LEU A 130 -7.71 0.56 -10.07
CA LEU A 130 -8.26 -0.64 -9.44
C LEU A 130 -8.94 -1.55 -10.46
N THR A 131 -8.52 -2.81 -10.50
CA THR A 131 -9.03 -3.87 -11.39
C THR A 131 -9.67 -5.02 -10.59
N ALA A 132 -10.48 -5.87 -11.22
CA ALA A 132 -11.15 -6.99 -10.57
C ALA A 132 -10.18 -8.08 -10.07
N ASP A 133 -8.97 -8.15 -10.61
CA ASP A 133 -7.92 -9.07 -10.18
C ASP A 133 -6.92 -8.42 -9.18
N ALA A 134 -7.29 -7.29 -8.58
CA ALA A 134 -6.53 -6.65 -7.51
C ALA A 134 -6.34 -7.58 -6.31
N SER A 135 -5.25 -7.35 -5.56
CA SER A 135 -4.97 -8.11 -4.34
C SER A 135 -5.95 -7.78 -3.22
N PRO A 136 -6.27 -8.70 -2.30
CA PRO A 136 -6.91 -8.36 -1.04
C PRO A 136 -6.12 -7.31 -0.26
N MET A 137 -6.80 -6.38 0.43
CA MET A 137 -6.12 -5.27 1.10
C MET A 137 -6.66 -5.01 2.50
N LEU A 138 -5.75 -4.65 3.42
CA LEU A 138 -6.06 -4.00 4.68
C LEU A 138 -5.55 -2.55 4.60
N ILE A 139 -6.45 -1.59 4.73
CA ILE A 139 -6.14 -0.16 4.72
C ILE A 139 -6.30 0.38 6.12
N VAL A 140 -5.19 0.59 6.81
CA VAL A 140 -5.15 1.28 8.09
C VAL A 140 -5.15 2.78 7.85
N CYS A 141 -6.03 3.51 8.50
CA CYS A 141 -6.13 4.96 8.36
C CYS A 141 -6.16 5.67 9.73
N SER A 142 -5.51 6.83 9.82
CA SER A 142 -5.59 7.70 10.99
C SER A 142 -6.93 8.42 11.05
N SER A 143 -7.74 8.15 12.08
CA SER A 143 -8.96 8.90 12.33
C SER A 143 -8.71 10.36 12.79
N ARG A 144 -7.45 10.68 13.13
CA ARG A 144 -7.03 12.06 13.46
C ARG A 144 -6.72 12.90 12.23
N ARG A 145 -6.65 12.28 11.04
CA ARG A 145 -6.35 12.98 9.78
C ARG A 145 -7.65 13.20 9.00
N ARG A 146 -7.84 14.44 8.56
CA ARG A 146 -8.98 14.81 7.74
C ARG A 146 -9.04 13.97 6.46
N ASP A 147 -10.20 13.43 6.15
CA ASP A 147 -10.57 12.73 4.90
C ASP A 147 -9.81 11.44 4.57
N VAL A 148 -8.81 11.01 5.34
CA VAL A 148 -8.01 9.81 5.01
C VAL A 148 -8.85 8.54 5.14
N CYS A 149 -9.61 8.40 6.23
CA CYS A 149 -10.50 7.25 6.40
C CYS A 149 -11.69 7.31 5.44
N ALA A 150 -12.22 8.49 5.12
CA ALA A 150 -13.28 8.65 4.12
C ALA A 150 -12.81 8.18 2.72
N GLN A 151 -11.60 8.55 2.31
CA GLN A 151 -11.00 8.06 1.08
C GLN A 151 -10.80 6.53 1.09
N SER A 152 -10.41 5.98 2.24
CA SER A 152 -10.24 4.53 2.42
C SER A 152 -11.57 3.79 2.27
N GLU A 153 -12.66 4.31 2.82
CA GLU A 153 -14.00 3.73 2.66
C GLU A 153 -14.52 3.85 1.22
N ALA A 154 -14.30 4.97 0.54
CA ALA A 154 -14.66 5.13 -0.87
C ALA A 154 -13.89 4.13 -1.76
N PHE A 155 -12.60 3.91 -1.48
CA PHE A 155 -11.80 2.89 -2.16
C PHE A 155 -12.35 1.48 -1.92
N LYS A 156 -12.70 1.13 -0.67
CA LYS A 156 -13.32 -0.15 -0.31
C LYS A 156 -14.65 -0.37 -1.02
N GLN A 157 -15.50 0.66 -1.12
CA GLN A 157 -16.78 0.56 -1.84
C GLN A 157 -16.57 0.25 -3.32
N LYS A 158 -15.64 0.94 -3.98
CA LYS A 158 -15.27 0.65 -5.35
C LYS A 158 -14.70 -0.75 -5.51
N ALA A 159 -13.84 -1.19 -4.60
CA ALA A 159 -13.27 -2.53 -4.61
C ALA A 159 -14.37 -3.60 -4.49
N ALA A 160 -15.35 -3.40 -3.62
CA ALA A 160 -16.48 -4.30 -3.45
C ALA A 160 -17.32 -4.43 -4.73
N SER A 161 -17.53 -3.35 -5.50
CA SER A 161 -18.24 -3.41 -6.79
C SER A 161 -17.50 -4.23 -7.85
N LEU A 162 -16.19 -4.47 -7.66
CA LEU A 162 -15.34 -5.31 -8.51
C LEU A 162 -15.08 -6.70 -7.92
N GLY A 163 -15.71 -7.05 -6.79
CA GLY A 163 -15.50 -8.33 -6.11
C GLY A 163 -14.16 -8.43 -5.35
N VAL A 164 -13.46 -7.32 -5.14
CA VAL A 164 -12.17 -7.27 -4.46
C VAL A 164 -12.35 -7.07 -2.95
N ARG A 165 -11.71 -7.94 -2.14
CA ARG A 165 -11.75 -7.84 -0.68
C ARG A 165 -10.87 -6.71 -0.16
N VAL A 166 -11.47 -5.67 0.40
CA VAL A 166 -10.79 -4.59 1.10
C VAL A 166 -11.40 -4.40 2.49
N GLN A 167 -10.54 -4.34 3.50
CA GLN A 167 -10.90 -3.99 4.86
C GLN A 167 -10.30 -2.64 5.21
N VAL A 168 -11.05 -1.81 5.94
CA VAL A 168 -10.56 -0.53 6.47
C VAL A 168 -10.49 -0.65 7.99
N LEU A 169 -9.35 -0.24 8.55
CA LEU A 169 -9.07 -0.24 9.97
C LEU A 169 -8.77 1.20 10.40
N PRO A 170 -9.77 1.94 10.91
CA PRO A 170 -9.55 3.25 11.49
C PRO A 170 -8.83 3.13 12.83
N GLU A 171 -7.74 3.89 13.02
CA GLU A 171 -6.97 3.93 14.26
C GLU A 171 -6.90 5.35 14.81
N ASN A 172 -7.16 5.51 16.11
CA ASN A 172 -7.01 6.80 16.80
C ASN A 172 -5.52 7.07 17.13
N LEU A 173 -4.68 7.00 16.10
CA LEU A 173 -3.23 7.20 16.13
C LEU A 173 -2.85 8.28 15.12
N SER A 174 -1.79 9.03 15.39
CA SER A 174 -1.22 9.95 14.41
C SER A 174 -0.58 9.19 13.25
N HIS A 175 -0.34 9.89 12.14
CA HIS A 175 0.35 9.36 10.96
C HIS A 175 1.64 8.59 11.30
N ALA A 176 2.47 9.18 12.16
CA ALA A 176 3.73 8.55 12.57
C ALA A 176 3.51 7.36 13.53
N GLU A 177 2.51 7.43 14.42
CA GLU A 177 2.22 6.36 15.39
C GLU A 177 1.70 5.10 14.70
N ILE A 178 0.88 5.22 13.65
CA ILE A 178 0.44 4.07 12.85
C ILE A 178 1.65 3.25 12.38
N ASN A 179 2.70 3.89 11.91
CA ASN A 179 3.92 3.18 11.51
C ASN A 179 4.75 2.68 12.70
N ARG A 180 4.96 3.54 13.72
CA ARG A 180 5.87 3.22 14.83
C ARG A 180 5.31 2.21 15.81
N ASN A 181 3.99 2.16 15.99
CA ASN A 181 3.35 1.29 16.95
C ASN A 181 3.04 -0.11 16.41
N LEU A 182 2.96 -0.26 15.09
CA LEU A 182 2.78 -1.58 14.48
C LEU A 182 3.95 -2.53 14.85
N GLY A 183 3.59 -3.70 15.38
CA GLY A 183 4.52 -4.68 15.91
C GLY A 183 4.82 -4.53 17.42
N LYS A 184 4.21 -3.55 18.11
CA LYS A 184 4.10 -3.54 19.57
C LYS A 184 2.84 -4.32 19.96
N THR A 185 2.84 -4.95 21.14
CA THR A 185 1.66 -5.63 21.68
C THR A 185 0.51 -4.66 21.83
N SER A 186 -0.55 -4.83 21.01
CA SER A 186 -1.75 -3.97 20.99
C SER A 186 -2.83 -4.59 20.13
N ALA A 187 -4.09 -4.20 20.35
CA ALA A 187 -5.22 -4.59 19.51
C ALA A 187 -5.00 -4.21 18.03
N TYR A 188 -4.34 -3.09 17.76
CA TYR A 188 -3.95 -2.66 16.43
C TYR A 188 -3.03 -3.69 15.73
N THR A 189 -1.97 -4.12 16.41
CA THR A 189 -1.04 -5.13 15.87
C THR A 189 -1.74 -6.48 15.69
N GLU A 190 -2.60 -6.87 16.62
CA GLU A 190 -3.39 -8.11 16.54
C GLU A 190 -4.38 -8.09 15.37
N ALA A 191 -5.01 -6.95 15.09
CA ALA A 191 -5.90 -6.80 13.94
C ALA A 191 -5.16 -6.97 12.60
N VAL A 192 -3.97 -6.37 12.47
CA VAL A 192 -3.12 -6.55 11.28
C VAL A 192 -2.62 -7.99 11.15
N ASP A 193 -2.19 -8.62 12.25
CA ASP A 193 -1.76 -10.01 12.28
C ASP A 193 -2.91 -10.98 11.96
N GLY A 194 -4.11 -10.69 12.46
CA GLY A 194 -5.33 -11.44 12.15
C GLY A 194 -5.67 -11.40 10.66
N PHE A 195 -5.55 -10.23 10.02
CA PHE A 195 -5.71 -10.11 8.57
C PHE A 195 -4.71 -10.98 7.81
N LEU A 196 -3.42 -10.91 8.18
CA LEU A 196 -2.35 -11.67 7.53
C LEU A 196 -2.53 -13.19 7.68
N ARG A 197 -3.02 -13.67 8.83
CA ARG A 197 -3.31 -15.10 9.06
C ARG A 197 -4.56 -15.60 8.35
N GLY A 198 -5.45 -14.71 7.97
CA GLY A 198 -6.69 -15.04 7.25
C GLY A 198 -6.58 -15.01 5.72
N LEU A 199 -5.32 -15.04 5.18
CA LEU A 199 -4.99 -15.03 3.74
C LEU A 199 -4.80 -16.48 3.16
#